data_d19d642cdff5d42b2559fbf553a78644
#
_entry.id   d19d642cdff5d42b2559fbf553a78644
#
_cell.length_a   1.000
_cell.length_b   1.000
_cell.length_c   1.000
_cell.angle_alpha   90.00
_cell.angle_beta   90.00
_cell.angle_gamma   90.00
#
_symmetry.space_group_name_H-M   'P 1'
#
loop_
_entity.id
_entity.type
_entity.pdbx_description
1 polymer ?
#
loop_
_entity_poly.entity_id
_entity_poly.type
_entity_poly.pdbx_seq_one_letter_code
_entity_poly.pdbx_strand_id
1 'polypeptide(L)'
;MAIPAPPPDADLPVIEPVITDEEFDSTVPDLDPSSDPELDRGLESIEEFERRIATEQADADPAEGQEPPLGDPALADGDPVEEIGDAPIRDAELTAPLPPLDQFEVEPVEFAEAESDEEVVEVAYSVEINSLSEADGETEAGLRSLFEGLSALEDGDGEAANVAQVSARLTEDSALMQRILASEGWYEARATTRIDRSSEANGQPLTAVIDVIPGPRYTFSDIVIDAPATEPPSLIHDNLALRIGEPIVAARVQGAEAQVAVALPQTGYPFAEVGQRDILLDQETGDGLYTLPVVTGPRSRFGEIRTTGNLAFDAEHAEVLARFERGELYDSRMVDDLRQALVATGLFNTVSVLPEQSGEPAGDGTEYATILVEQDAGPPRTLAGSAGFGTGQGFRIEGSWTHRNLFPPEGALIARAVAGTQEQGAGLTFRRSNAGRRDRTFQLAAEALRADYDAYEAFTGRLSALVSYDSTNIWQKPFTYAYGVQLIGTNEQDFDLAL
;
A
#
# COMPACT_ATOMS: atom_id res chain seq x y z
N MET A 1 -48.63 -7.88 -13.34
CA MET A 1 -49.03 -6.64 -12.68
C MET A 1 -48.07 -5.60 -13.18
N ALA A 2 -48.49 -4.57 -13.93
CA ALA A 2 -47.61 -3.57 -14.52
C ALA A 2 -47.23 -2.57 -13.43
N ILE A 3 -45.92 -2.31 -13.31
CA ILE A 3 -45.35 -1.30 -12.43
C ILE A 3 -45.85 0.08 -12.91
N PRO A 4 -46.47 0.93 -12.05
CA PRO A 4 -46.86 2.27 -12.46
C PRO A 4 -45.62 3.13 -12.72
N ALA A 5 -45.67 3.92 -13.80
CA ALA A 5 -44.63 4.89 -14.14
C ALA A 5 -44.49 5.94 -13.02
N PRO A 6 -43.30 6.43 -12.74
CA PRO A 6 -43.06 7.50 -11.77
C PRO A 6 -43.77 8.79 -12.23
N PRO A 7 -44.22 9.64 -11.27
CA PRO A 7 -44.87 10.90 -11.58
C PRO A 7 -43.90 11.83 -12.34
N PRO A 8 -44.41 12.68 -13.25
CA PRO A 8 -43.57 13.65 -13.95
C PRO A 8 -42.99 14.66 -12.95
N ASP A 9 -41.72 14.96 -13.08
CA ASP A 9 -40.99 15.99 -12.32
C ASP A 9 -41.63 17.37 -12.55
N ALA A 10 -42.56 17.72 -11.69
CA ALA A 10 -43.12 19.06 -11.61
C ALA A 10 -42.54 19.71 -10.34
N ASP A 11 -41.85 20.84 -10.53
CA ASP A 11 -41.40 21.80 -9.52
C ASP A 11 -39.95 21.69 -9.00
N LEU A 12 -38.99 21.32 -9.84
CA LEU A 12 -37.60 21.74 -9.59
C LEU A 12 -37.40 23.15 -10.19
N PRO A 13 -36.78 24.10 -9.46
CA PRO A 13 -36.43 25.40 -10.02
C PRO A 13 -35.49 25.22 -11.19
N VAL A 14 -35.83 25.82 -12.33
CA VAL A 14 -34.98 25.85 -13.52
C VAL A 14 -33.73 26.65 -13.12
N ILE A 15 -32.60 25.95 -12.93
CA ILE A 15 -31.29 26.59 -12.76
C ILE A 15 -30.87 27.04 -14.16
N GLU A 16 -30.91 28.36 -14.41
CA GLU A 16 -30.36 28.90 -15.65
C GLU A 16 -28.86 28.58 -15.71
N PRO A 17 -28.35 27.99 -16.79
CA PRO A 17 -26.93 27.74 -16.93
C PRO A 17 -26.16 29.07 -16.92
N VAL A 18 -25.03 29.09 -16.21
CA VAL A 18 -24.15 30.27 -16.05
C VAL A 18 -23.53 30.70 -17.40
N ILE A 19 -23.51 29.79 -18.37
CA ILE A 19 -23.05 29.99 -19.75
C ILE A 19 -24.16 29.46 -20.67
N THR A 20 -24.56 30.24 -21.66
CA THR A 20 -25.59 29.83 -22.64
C THR A 20 -25.03 28.77 -23.56
N ASP A 21 -25.89 27.86 -24.11
CA ASP A 21 -25.46 26.82 -25.05
C ASP A 21 -24.76 27.41 -26.29
N GLU A 22 -25.20 28.60 -26.75
CA GLU A 22 -24.55 29.31 -27.87
C GLU A 22 -23.14 29.83 -27.51
N GLU A 23 -22.90 30.20 -26.27
CA GLU A 23 -21.60 30.69 -25.81
C GLU A 23 -20.65 29.50 -25.53
N PHE A 24 -21.19 28.39 -25.07
CA PHE A 24 -20.45 27.13 -24.91
C PHE A 24 -20.01 26.56 -26.27
N ASP A 25 -20.92 26.43 -27.22
CA ASP A 25 -20.63 25.93 -28.57
C ASP A 25 -19.66 26.82 -29.36
N SER A 26 -19.58 28.13 -29.03
CA SER A 26 -18.63 29.04 -29.67
C SER A 26 -17.21 29.01 -29.05
N THR A 27 -17.08 28.49 -27.84
CA THR A 27 -15.82 28.50 -27.07
C THR A 27 -15.15 27.13 -27.06
N VAL A 28 -15.90 26.03 -27.25
CA VAL A 28 -15.36 24.68 -27.36
C VAL A 28 -15.17 24.35 -28.86
N PRO A 29 -13.94 24.08 -29.32
CA PRO A 29 -13.71 23.61 -30.66
C PRO A 29 -14.45 22.27 -30.90
N ASP A 30 -15.08 22.16 -32.06
CA ASP A 30 -15.83 20.98 -32.49
C ASP A 30 -14.87 19.77 -32.54
N LEU A 31 -14.89 18.93 -31.51
CA LEU A 31 -14.09 17.70 -31.43
C LEU A 31 -14.76 16.63 -32.31
N ASP A 32 -14.61 16.76 -33.64
CA ASP A 32 -14.92 15.67 -34.56
C ASP A 32 -13.76 14.67 -34.59
N PRO A 33 -13.89 13.50 -33.94
CA PRO A 33 -12.82 12.51 -33.88
C PRO A 33 -12.42 11.95 -35.25
N SER A 34 -13.19 12.24 -36.30
CA SER A 34 -12.88 11.85 -37.68
C SER A 34 -12.01 12.86 -38.43
N SER A 35 -11.71 14.02 -37.85
CA SER A 35 -10.96 15.10 -38.51
C SER A 35 -9.55 15.32 -37.93
N ASP A 36 -9.18 14.64 -36.87
CA ASP A 36 -7.84 14.76 -36.26
C ASP A 36 -6.92 13.65 -36.79
N PRO A 37 -5.97 13.96 -37.69
CA PRO A 37 -5.02 12.96 -38.21
C PRO A 37 -4.00 12.45 -37.18
N GLU A 38 -3.96 13.02 -35.97
CA GLU A 38 -3.10 12.53 -34.91
C GLU A 38 -3.74 11.39 -34.11
N LEU A 39 -5.08 11.30 -34.03
CA LEU A 39 -5.80 10.22 -33.37
C LEU A 39 -5.69 8.87 -34.12
N ASP A 40 -5.42 8.87 -35.40
CA ASP A 40 -5.19 7.67 -36.21
C ASP A 40 -3.72 7.23 -36.27
N ARG A 41 -2.80 7.96 -35.62
CA ARG A 41 -1.42 7.49 -35.44
C ARG A 41 -1.36 6.44 -34.35
N GLY A 42 -0.96 5.22 -34.71
CA GLY A 42 -0.60 4.22 -33.74
C GLY A 42 0.44 4.78 -32.78
N LEU A 43 0.27 4.52 -31.48
CA LEU A 43 1.25 4.92 -30.47
C LEU A 43 2.64 4.44 -30.88
N GLU A 44 3.61 5.35 -30.88
CA GLU A 44 5.04 5.06 -31.11
C GLU A 44 5.48 3.98 -30.13
N SER A 45 6.26 2.97 -30.59
CA SER A 45 6.77 1.95 -29.71
C SER A 45 7.80 2.58 -28.74
N ILE A 46 7.93 2.01 -27.52
CA ILE A 46 8.88 2.51 -26.52
C ILE A 46 10.31 2.55 -27.09
N GLU A 47 10.66 1.59 -27.92
CA GLU A 47 11.99 1.51 -28.56
C GLU A 47 12.22 2.60 -29.63
N GLU A 48 11.15 3.07 -30.28
CA GLU A 48 11.22 4.20 -31.23
C GLU A 48 11.28 5.53 -30.49
N PHE A 49 10.56 5.67 -29.41
CA PHE A 49 10.57 6.82 -28.51
C PHE A 49 11.96 6.99 -27.85
N GLU A 50 12.55 5.92 -27.30
CA GLU A 50 13.90 5.95 -26.72
C GLU A 50 14.97 6.31 -27.76
N ARG A 51 14.83 5.83 -29.01
CA ARG A 51 15.77 6.13 -30.08
C ARG A 51 15.68 7.59 -30.53
N ARG A 52 14.48 8.17 -30.53
CA ARG A 52 14.26 9.59 -30.84
C ARG A 52 14.88 10.48 -29.77
N ILE A 53 14.64 10.20 -28.49
CA ILE A 53 15.25 10.96 -27.39
C ILE A 53 16.80 10.83 -27.40
N ALA A 54 17.34 9.65 -27.66
CA ALA A 54 18.77 9.47 -27.75
C ALA A 54 19.41 10.23 -28.93
N THR A 55 18.65 10.44 -30.01
CA THR A 55 19.10 11.23 -31.18
C THR A 55 19.03 12.73 -30.91
N GLU A 56 17.97 13.18 -30.23
CA GLU A 56 17.82 14.58 -29.82
C GLU A 56 18.84 15.00 -28.75
N GLN A 57 19.25 14.08 -27.85
CA GLN A 57 20.32 14.31 -26.88
C GLN A 57 21.72 14.27 -27.49
N ALA A 58 21.92 13.62 -28.64
CA ALA A 58 23.22 13.56 -29.31
C ALA A 58 23.53 14.82 -30.15
N ASP A 59 22.51 15.59 -30.53
CA ASP A 59 22.66 16.83 -31.29
C ASP A 59 22.75 18.11 -30.40
N ALA A 60 22.66 17.96 -29.08
CA ALA A 60 22.87 19.05 -28.12
C ALA A 60 24.35 19.15 -27.73
N ASP A 61 25.03 20.15 -28.29
CA ASP A 61 26.45 20.50 -28.02
C ASP A 61 26.63 20.87 -26.51
N PRO A 62 27.63 20.34 -25.79
CA PRO A 62 27.82 20.63 -24.37
C PRO A 62 28.50 21.97 -24.15
N ALA A 63 27.72 23.00 -23.87
CA ALA A 63 28.23 24.26 -23.31
C ALA A 63 28.14 24.27 -21.79
N GLU A 64 29.30 24.48 -21.20
CA GLU A 64 29.69 24.59 -19.80
C GLU A 64 28.64 25.09 -18.78
N GLY A 65 28.53 24.31 -17.73
CA GLY A 65 28.47 24.71 -16.31
C GLY A 65 27.62 25.90 -15.87
N GLN A 66 26.32 25.66 -15.58
CA GLN A 66 25.59 26.42 -14.55
C GLN A 66 24.42 25.53 -14.06
N GLU A 67 24.38 25.28 -12.74
CA GLU A 67 23.22 24.68 -12.10
C GLU A 67 21.99 25.59 -12.29
N PRO A 68 20.84 25.04 -12.73
CA PRO A 68 19.63 25.82 -12.83
C PRO A 68 19.04 26.08 -11.42
N PRO A 69 18.50 27.27 -11.15
CA PRO A 69 17.79 27.55 -9.91
C PRO A 69 16.48 26.72 -9.90
N LEU A 70 16.14 26.21 -8.72
CA LEU A 70 14.87 25.53 -8.43
C LEU A 70 13.69 26.42 -8.82
N GLY A 71 13.09 26.14 -9.98
CA GLY A 71 11.86 26.75 -10.47
C GLY A 71 10.66 25.84 -10.23
N ASP A 72 9.53 26.46 -10.02
CA ASP A 72 8.20 25.87 -9.83
C ASP A 72 7.90 24.77 -10.89
N PRO A 73 7.44 23.54 -10.50
CA PRO A 73 7.22 22.43 -11.43
C PRO A 73 6.05 22.62 -12.41
N ALA A 74 5.43 23.78 -12.48
CA ALA A 74 4.29 24.06 -13.36
C ALA A 74 4.65 24.67 -14.72
N LEU A 75 5.94 24.96 -14.99
CA LEU A 75 6.36 25.50 -16.31
C LEU A 75 7.53 24.67 -16.84
N ALA A 76 7.21 23.65 -17.63
CA ALA A 76 8.22 22.98 -18.46
C ALA A 76 8.69 23.95 -19.54
N ASP A 77 10.00 24.18 -19.61
CA ASP A 77 10.64 24.94 -20.68
C ASP A 77 10.39 24.23 -22.02
N GLY A 78 9.55 24.77 -22.84
CA GLY A 78 9.33 24.27 -24.20
C GLY A 78 7.91 24.37 -24.75
N ASP A 79 6.92 24.77 -23.95
CA ASP A 79 5.62 25.10 -24.52
C ASP A 79 5.74 26.36 -25.37
N PRO A 80 5.30 26.33 -26.66
CA PRO A 80 5.28 27.53 -27.48
C PRO A 80 4.38 28.55 -26.76
N VAL A 81 4.97 29.70 -26.41
CA VAL A 81 4.19 30.85 -25.97
C VAL A 81 3.24 31.12 -27.13
N GLU A 82 1.93 30.87 -26.97
CA GLU A 82 0.92 31.31 -27.92
C GLU A 82 1.16 32.80 -28.15
N GLU A 83 1.55 33.15 -29.39
CA GLU A 83 1.54 34.52 -29.81
C GLU A 83 0.09 35.00 -29.63
N ILE A 84 -0.09 35.86 -28.61
CA ILE A 84 -1.37 36.53 -28.36
C ILE A 84 -1.74 37.18 -29.68
N GLY A 85 -2.80 36.64 -30.31
CA GLY A 85 -3.15 36.93 -31.68
C GLY A 85 -3.20 38.40 -32.02
N ASP A 86 -3.01 38.72 -33.30
CA ASP A 86 -3.08 40.04 -34.00
C ASP A 86 -4.43 40.76 -33.80
N ALA A 87 -4.97 40.84 -32.61
CA ALA A 87 -6.10 41.71 -32.30
C ALA A 87 -5.57 43.16 -32.34
N PRO A 88 -6.13 44.03 -33.20
CA PRO A 88 -5.65 45.38 -33.29
C PRO A 88 -5.81 46.09 -31.92
N ILE A 89 -4.69 46.47 -31.33
CA ILE A 89 -4.65 47.26 -30.13
C ILE A 89 -5.37 48.59 -30.41
N ARG A 90 -6.55 48.80 -29.85
CA ARG A 90 -7.38 49.99 -30.10
C ARG A 90 -6.95 51.21 -29.27
N ASP A 91 -6.03 51.04 -28.37
CA ASP A 91 -5.53 52.10 -27.54
C ASP A 91 -4.19 52.64 -28.07
N ALA A 92 -4.17 53.89 -28.50
CA ALA A 92 -2.98 54.53 -29.07
C ALA A 92 -1.83 54.67 -28.01
N GLU A 93 -2.15 54.63 -26.73
CA GLU A 93 -1.15 54.66 -25.66
C GLU A 93 -0.39 53.33 -25.53
N LEU A 94 -1.03 52.21 -25.83
CA LEU A 94 -0.39 50.90 -25.83
C LEU A 94 0.52 50.60 -27.02
N THR A 95 0.38 51.39 -28.11
CA THR A 95 1.25 51.31 -29.31
C THR A 95 2.43 52.27 -29.28
N ALA A 96 2.50 53.17 -28.29
CA ALA A 96 3.63 54.05 -28.14
C ALA A 96 4.87 53.25 -27.66
N PRO A 97 6.06 53.50 -28.24
CA PRO A 97 7.27 52.86 -27.74
C PRO A 97 7.47 53.22 -26.27
N LEU A 98 7.70 52.24 -25.43
CA LEU A 98 8.00 52.43 -24.01
C LEU A 98 9.18 53.40 -23.88
N PRO A 99 9.10 54.42 -22.96
CA PRO A 99 10.20 55.29 -22.70
C PRO A 99 11.43 54.48 -22.23
N PRO A 100 12.67 54.96 -22.57
CA PRO A 100 13.89 54.30 -22.11
C PRO A 100 13.89 54.10 -20.59
N LEU A 101 14.40 52.97 -20.11
CA LEU A 101 14.43 52.60 -18.69
C LEU A 101 15.11 53.60 -17.78
N ASP A 102 16.03 54.44 -18.32
CA ASP A 102 16.73 55.52 -17.62
C ASP A 102 15.85 56.76 -17.38
N GLN A 103 14.64 56.82 -17.94
CA GLN A 103 13.64 57.85 -17.68
C GLN A 103 12.56 57.41 -16.68
N PHE A 104 12.60 56.17 -16.23
CA PHE A 104 11.75 55.68 -15.13
C PHE A 104 12.41 56.04 -13.80
N GLU A 105 12.06 57.17 -13.23
CA GLU A 105 12.24 57.41 -11.79
C GLU A 105 11.21 56.56 -11.05
N VAL A 106 11.59 55.32 -10.66
CA VAL A 106 10.83 54.55 -9.71
C VAL A 106 11.06 55.19 -8.35
N GLU A 107 10.15 56.07 -7.93
CA GLU A 107 10.08 56.37 -6.51
C GLU A 107 9.92 55.06 -5.79
N PRO A 108 10.83 54.68 -4.86
CA PRO A 108 10.62 53.49 -4.06
C PRO A 108 9.26 53.68 -3.38
N VAL A 109 8.29 52.84 -3.70
CA VAL A 109 7.08 52.70 -2.88
C VAL A 109 7.61 52.22 -1.54
N GLU A 110 7.78 53.17 -0.60
CA GLU A 110 7.85 52.79 0.80
C GLU A 110 6.51 52.09 1.07
N PHE A 111 6.54 50.79 0.98
CA PHE A 111 5.53 49.97 1.65
C PHE A 111 5.65 50.47 3.10
N ALA A 112 4.67 51.24 3.57
CA ALA A 112 4.50 51.41 4.97
C ALA A 112 4.64 49.99 5.52
N GLU A 113 5.69 49.76 6.31
CA GLU A 113 5.75 48.53 7.10
C GLU A 113 4.38 48.53 7.77
N ALA A 114 3.49 47.64 7.27
CA ALA A 114 2.27 47.36 7.99
C ALA A 114 2.82 46.97 9.35
N GLU A 115 2.63 47.84 10.33
CA GLU A 115 2.82 47.46 11.72
C GLU A 115 1.94 46.24 11.93
N SER A 116 2.48 45.08 11.59
CA SER A 116 1.88 43.78 11.84
C SER A 116 2.08 43.38 13.31
N ASP A 117 2.09 44.35 14.19
CA ASP A 117 1.89 44.19 15.62
C ASP A 117 0.43 44.48 16.01
N GLU A 118 -0.54 44.26 15.12
CA GLU A 118 -1.82 43.82 15.63
C GLU A 118 -1.57 42.43 16.20
N GLU A 119 -1.36 42.33 17.51
CA GLU A 119 -1.53 41.11 18.27
C GLU A 119 -2.80 40.49 17.72
N VAL A 120 -2.67 39.38 16.97
CA VAL A 120 -3.82 38.57 16.57
C VAL A 120 -4.44 38.17 17.89
N VAL A 121 -5.50 38.85 18.30
CA VAL A 121 -6.21 38.55 19.54
C VAL A 121 -6.87 37.23 19.29
N GLU A 122 -6.16 36.16 19.61
CA GLU A 122 -6.69 34.82 19.54
C GLU A 122 -7.90 34.72 20.47
N VAL A 123 -8.97 34.17 19.95
CA VAL A 123 -10.20 33.99 20.71
C VAL A 123 -10.10 32.64 21.42
N ALA A 124 -9.99 32.67 22.73
CA ALA A 124 -10.04 31.46 23.55
C ALA A 124 -11.46 30.89 23.60
N TYR A 125 -11.58 29.56 23.52
CA TYR A 125 -12.85 28.86 23.64
C TYR A 125 -12.72 27.56 24.42
N SER A 126 -13.85 27.05 24.91
CA SER A 126 -13.99 25.72 25.50
C SER A 126 -15.06 24.93 24.76
N VAL A 127 -14.98 23.61 24.79
CA VAL A 127 -15.96 22.71 24.15
C VAL A 127 -16.86 22.08 25.20
N GLU A 128 -18.16 22.11 24.97
CA GLU A 128 -19.16 21.44 25.81
C GLU A 128 -20.08 20.57 24.95
N ILE A 129 -20.18 19.28 25.31
CA ILE A 129 -21.04 18.31 24.63
C ILE A 129 -22.13 17.88 25.61
N ASN A 130 -23.35 18.16 25.27
CA ASN A 130 -24.49 17.83 26.07
C ASN A 130 -25.25 16.59 25.58
N SER A 131 -25.81 15.83 26.49
CA SER A 131 -26.69 14.66 26.22
C SER A 131 -26.03 13.48 25.50
N LEU A 132 -24.69 13.41 25.48
CA LEU A 132 -23.93 12.29 24.89
C LEU A 132 -23.80 11.11 25.87
N SER A 133 -23.78 11.36 27.17
CA SER A 133 -23.43 10.37 28.21
C SER A 133 -24.33 9.14 28.26
N GLU A 134 -25.60 9.24 27.86
CA GLU A 134 -26.50 8.09 27.79
C GLU A 134 -26.12 7.16 26.64
N ALA A 135 -25.91 7.71 25.43
CA ALA A 135 -25.48 6.95 24.28
C ALA A 135 -24.04 6.40 24.47
N ASP A 136 -23.16 7.15 25.11
CA ASP A 136 -21.79 6.70 25.42
C ASP A 136 -21.79 5.50 26.39
N GLY A 137 -22.78 5.43 27.30
CA GLY A 137 -22.97 4.30 28.20
C GLY A 137 -23.57 3.05 27.56
N GLU A 138 -24.17 3.16 26.38
CA GLU A 138 -24.74 2.05 25.60
C GLU A 138 -23.79 1.40 24.60
N THR A 139 -22.62 1.94 24.43
CA THR A 139 -21.60 1.42 23.52
C THR A 139 -20.25 1.22 24.22
N GLU A 140 -19.46 0.28 23.73
CA GLU A 140 -18.08 0.06 24.17
C GLU A 140 -17.08 0.99 23.45
N ALA A 141 -17.52 1.71 22.43
CA ALA A 141 -16.65 2.49 21.55
C ALA A 141 -16.07 3.76 22.20
N GLY A 142 -16.68 4.27 23.30
CA GLY A 142 -16.25 5.51 23.93
C GLY A 142 -16.43 6.71 23.00
N LEU A 143 -17.70 7.06 22.72
CA LEU A 143 -18.08 8.09 21.73
C LEU A 143 -17.40 9.44 21.97
N ARG A 144 -17.27 9.82 23.25
CA ARG A 144 -16.58 11.05 23.64
C ARG A 144 -15.09 11.00 23.23
N SER A 145 -14.40 9.91 23.51
CA SER A 145 -12.97 9.74 23.18
C SER A 145 -12.74 9.70 21.67
N LEU A 146 -13.65 9.07 20.90
CA LEU A 146 -13.61 9.09 19.44
C LEU A 146 -13.81 10.50 18.89
N PHE A 147 -14.73 11.25 19.49
CA PHE A 147 -14.96 12.63 19.09
C PHE A 147 -13.72 13.50 19.40
N GLU A 148 -13.20 13.48 20.62
CA GLU A 148 -12.03 14.24 21.05
C GLU A 148 -10.81 13.96 20.16
N GLY A 149 -10.62 12.71 19.71
CA GLY A 149 -9.52 12.32 18.84
C GLY A 149 -9.63 12.76 17.36
N LEU A 150 -10.80 13.25 16.94
CA LEU A 150 -11.10 13.62 15.55
C LEU A 150 -11.69 15.05 15.40
N SER A 151 -11.88 15.76 16.51
CA SER A 151 -12.58 17.06 16.58
C SER A 151 -11.65 18.18 16.11
N ALA A 152 -12.15 19.00 15.19
CA ALA A 152 -11.46 20.21 14.75
C ALA A 152 -11.40 21.31 15.85
N LEU A 153 -12.33 21.28 16.81
CA LEU A 153 -12.31 22.15 17.97
C LEU A 153 -11.23 21.74 18.96
N GLU A 154 -11.10 20.45 19.26
CA GLU A 154 -10.05 19.92 20.16
C GLU A 154 -8.64 20.09 19.56
N ASP A 155 -8.48 19.90 18.25
CA ASP A 155 -7.23 20.11 17.50
C ASP A 155 -6.76 21.59 17.56
N GLY A 156 -7.66 22.51 17.90
CA GLY A 156 -7.38 23.94 18.06
C GLY A 156 -6.86 24.35 19.41
N ASP A 157 -6.61 23.41 20.34
CA ASP A 157 -6.09 23.67 21.70
C ASP A 157 -6.86 24.76 22.48
N GLY A 158 -8.16 24.99 22.13
CA GLY A 158 -9.01 26.00 22.74
C GLY A 158 -8.74 27.43 22.25
N GLU A 159 -8.03 27.63 21.16
CA GLU A 159 -7.67 28.92 20.57
C GLU A 159 -8.06 29.00 19.09
N ALA A 160 -8.50 30.16 18.64
CA ALA A 160 -8.84 30.43 17.25
C ALA A 160 -8.57 31.88 16.88
N ALA A 161 -8.24 32.13 15.63
CA ALA A 161 -7.96 33.49 15.16
C ALA A 161 -9.19 34.42 15.24
N ASN A 162 -10.40 33.86 15.19
CA ASN A 162 -11.66 34.63 15.31
C ASN A 162 -12.86 33.74 15.58
N VAL A 163 -14.00 34.32 15.91
CA VAL A 163 -15.27 33.60 16.18
C VAL A 163 -15.80 32.86 14.95
N ALA A 164 -15.52 33.35 13.73
CA ALA A 164 -15.95 32.68 12.52
C ALA A 164 -15.23 31.33 12.34
N GLN A 165 -13.97 31.25 12.73
CA GLN A 165 -13.21 29.99 12.74
C GLN A 165 -13.76 29.00 13.76
N VAL A 166 -14.12 29.47 14.99
CA VAL A 166 -14.79 28.62 15.97
C VAL A 166 -16.11 28.08 15.42
N SER A 167 -16.91 28.93 14.75
CA SER A 167 -18.17 28.52 14.13
C SER A 167 -17.99 27.51 13.00
N ALA A 168 -16.94 27.65 12.18
CA ALA A 168 -16.63 26.68 11.12
C ALA A 168 -16.24 25.32 11.70
N ARG A 169 -15.33 25.29 12.67
CA ARG A 169 -14.94 24.05 13.39
C ARG A 169 -16.13 23.39 14.06
N LEU A 170 -16.99 24.19 14.70
CA LEU A 170 -18.19 23.71 15.38
C LEU A 170 -19.20 23.08 14.40
N THR A 171 -19.30 23.60 13.18
CA THR A 171 -20.13 23.03 12.12
C THR A 171 -19.57 21.69 11.64
N GLU A 172 -18.27 21.61 11.45
CA GLU A 172 -17.56 20.39 11.09
C GLU A 172 -17.72 19.31 12.16
N ASP A 173 -17.55 19.69 13.41
CA ASP A 173 -17.66 18.80 14.56
C ASP A 173 -19.10 18.32 14.82
N SER A 174 -20.12 19.11 14.50
CA SER A 174 -21.49 18.64 14.55
C SER A 174 -21.75 17.53 13.54
N ALA A 175 -21.20 17.65 12.33
CA ALA A 175 -21.29 16.60 11.31
C ALA A 175 -20.45 15.36 11.70
N LEU A 176 -19.29 15.57 12.34
CA LEU A 176 -18.46 14.49 12.89
C LEU A 176 -19.23 13.71 13.96
N MET A 177 -19.86 14.41 14.91
CA MET A 177 -20.66 13.79 15.98
C MET A 177 -21.78 12.92 15.41
N GLN A 178 -22.51 13.43 14.40
CA GLN A 178 -23.55 12.64 13.74
C GLN A 178 -22.99 11.38 13.05
N ARG A 179 -21.84 11.49 12.39
CA ARG A 179 -21.16 10.33 11.77
C ARG A 179 -20.72 9.29 12.80
N ILE A 180 -20.18 9.73 13.94
CA ILE A 180 -19.77 8.85 15.04
C ILE A 180 -21.00 8.12 15.57
N LEU A 181 -22.08 8.81 15.85
CA LEU A 181 -23.31 8.21 16.33
C LEU A 181 -23.92 7.24 15.31
N ALA A 182 -23.96 7.62 14.03
CA ALA A 182 -24.45 6.75 12.96
C ALA A 182 -23.60 5.48 12.82
N SER A 183 -22.27 5.55 13.02
CA SER A 183 -21.39 4.37 12.98
C SER A 183 -21.67 3.36 14.09
N GLU A 184 -22.30 3.81 15.19
CA GLU A 184 -22.67 3.00 16.35
C GLU A 184 -24.15 2.62 16.40
N GLY A 185 -24.89 2.94 15.32
CA GLY A 185 -26.29 2.52 15.14
C GLY A 185 -27.34 3.61 15.40
N TRP A 186 -26.95 4.84 15.72
CA TRP A 186 -27.89 5.97 15.88
C TRP A 186 -27.98 6.76 14.56
N TYR A 187 -28.75 6.22 13.61
CA TYR A 187 -28.84 6.80 12.26
C TYR A 187 -29.69 8.08 12.18
N GLU A 188 -30.53 8.33 13.16
CA GLU A 188 -31.34 9.56 13.26
C GLU A 188 -30.75 10.61 14.20
N ALA A 189 -29.49 10.42 14.60
CA ALA A 189 -28.82 11.35 15.49
C ALA A 189 -28.76 12.77 14.92
N ARG A 190 -29.02 13.74 15.77
CA ARG A 190 -28.95 15.16 15.45
C ARG A 190 -28.01 15.85 16.42
N ALA A 191 -27.13 16.68 15.88
CA ALA A 191 -26.28 17.54 16.67
C ALA A 191 -26.60 18.98 16.30
N THR A 192 -27.05 19.78 17.28
CA THR A 192 -27.28 21.21 17.13
C THR A 192 -26.19 21.98 17.83
N THR A 193 -25.80 23.09 17.26
CA THR A 193 -24.66 23.85 17.73
C THR A 193 -25.03 25.25 18.15
N ARG A 194 -24.34 25.78 19.16
CA ARG A 194 -24.39 27.19 19.55
C ARG A 194 -23.06 27.65 20.14
N ILE A 195 -22.83 28.95 20.09
CA ILE A 195 -21.69 29.60 20.75
C ILE A 195 -22.24 30.46 21.86
N ASP A 196 -21.96 30.07 23.10
CA ASP A 196 -22.39 30.83 24.29
C ASP A 196 -21.28 31.83 24.67
N ARG A 197 -21.66 33.04 24.90
CA ARG A 197 -20.77 34.11 25.39
C ARG A 197 -21.09 34.36 26.87
N SER A 198 -20.07 34.31 27.71
CA SER A 198 -20.27 34.72 29.10
C SER A 198 -20.68 36.19 29.13
N SER A 199 -21.73 36.49 29.92
CA SER A 199 -22.25 37.87 30.06
C SER A 199 -21.35 38.81 30.88
N GLU A 200 -20.30 38.29 31.46
CA GLU A 200 -19.30 39.09 32.22
C GLU A 200 -18.20 39.57 31.30
N ALA A 201 -18.12 40.88 31.14
CA ALA A 201 -17.31 41.64 30.18
C ALA A 201 -15.80 41.61 30.44
N ASN A 202 -15.17 40.54 30.85
CA ASN A 202 -13.74 40.48 31.05
C ASN A 202 -13.16 39.09 30.65
N GLY A 203 -12.88 38.94 29.36
CA GLY A 203 -11.89 37.95 28.92
C GLY A 203 -12.14 36.48 29.21
N GLN A 204 -13.40 36.08 29.44
CA GLN A 204 -13.73 34.64 29.55
C GLN A 204 -13.84 34.00 28.16
N PRO A 205 -13.34 32.78 27.98
CA PRO A 205 -13.41 32.07 26.72
C PRO A 205 -14.85 31.86 26.24
N LEU A 206 -15.04 31.83 24.95
CA LEU A 206 -16.31 31.39 24.36
C LEU A 206 -16.56 29.94 24.70
N THR A 207 -17.83 29.52 24.80
CA THR A 207 -18.17 28.10 24.92
C THR A 207 -18.83 27.63 23.63
N ALA A 208 -18.14 26.75 22.90
CA ALA A 208 -18.67 26.03 21.76
C ALA A 208 -19.48 24.85 22.27
N VAL A 209 -20.79 24.89 22.08
CA VAL A 209 -21.73 23.88 22.63
C VAL A 209 -22.30 23.03 21.51
N ILE A 210 -22.22 21.72 21.68
CA ILE A 210 -22.86 20.72 20.82
C ILE A 210 -23.95 20.02 21.64
N ASP A 211 -25.20 20.25 21.31
CA ASP A 211 -26.35 19.56 21.92
C ASP A 211 -26.70 18.36 21.05
N VAL A 212 -26.55 17.16 21.60
CA VAL A 212 -26.74 15.89 20.90
C VAL A 212 -28.11 15.30 21.23
N ILE A 213 -28.83 14.86 20.21
CA ILE A 213 -30.05 14.07 20.31
C ILE A 213 -29.79 12.77 19.55
N PRO A 214 -29.43 11.67 20.25
CA PRO A 214 -29.07 10.41 19.60
C PRO A 214 -30.19 9.78 18.79
N GLY A 215 -31.45 9.89 19.28
CA GLY A 215 -32.56 9.16 18.69
C GLY A 215 -32.55 7.66 19.07
N PRO A 216 -33.34 6.81 18.37
CA PRO A 216 -33.33 5.37 18.61
C PRO A 216 -32.04 4.73 18.07
N ARG A 217 -31.56 3.72 18.78
CA ARG A 217 -30.45 2.87 18.31
C ARG A 217 -31.01 1.73 17.48
N TYR A 218 -30.65 1.66 16.22
CA TYR A 218 -31.18 0.67 15.27
C TYR A 218 -30.56 -0.71 15.51
N THR A 219 -31.40 -1.75 15.40
CA THR A 219 -31.02 -3.15 15.58
C THR A 219 -31.39 -3.97 14.35
N PHE A 220 -30.71 -5.14 14.16
CA PHE A 220 -31.04 -6.03 13.06
C PHE A 220 -32.42 -6.69 13.27
N SER A 221 -33.35 -6.47 12.33
CA SER A 221 -34.63 -7.21 12.28
C SER A 221 -34.47 -8.54 11.56
N ASP A 222 -33.67 -8.59 10.51
CA ASP A 222 -33.36 -9.81 9.76
C ASP A 222 -31.98 -9.68 9.09
N ILE A 223 -31.36 -10.85 8.80
CA ILE A 223 -30.06 -10.96 8.16
C ILE A 223 -30.19 -11.94 7.00
N VAL A 224 -30.21 -11.39 5.79
CA VAL A 224 -30.37 -12.15 4.55
C VAL A 224 -29.02 -12.31 3.87
N ILE A 225 -28.64 -13.54 3.56
CA ILE A 225 -27.47 -13.86 2.75
C ILE A 225 -27.97 -14.30 1.36
N ASP A 226 -27.71 -13.45 0.36
CA ASP A 226 -28.05 -13.75 -1.03
C ASP A 226 -26.83 -14.41 -1.69
N ALA A 227 -26.75 -15.72 -1.59
CA ALA A 227 -25.62 -16.52 -2.06
C ALA A 227 -26.06 -17.89 -2.57
N PRO A 228 -25.32 -18.48 -3.52
CA PRO A 228 -25.43 -19.90 -3.83
C PRO A 228 -25.14 -20.78 -2.60
N ALA A 229 -25.67 -22.01 -2.59
CA ALA A 229 -25.39 -22.93 -1.50
C ALA A 229 -23.90 -23.28 -1.41
N THR A 230 -23.35 -23.16 -0.21
CA THR A 230 -21.96 -23.51 0.10
C THR A 230 -21.85 -24.89 0.73
N GLU A 231 -20.64 -25.40 0.84
CA GLU A 231 -20.33 -26.63 1.58
C GLU A 231 -19.18 -26.38 2.57
N PRO A 232 -19.46 -26.39 3.89
CA PRO A 232 -20.75 -26.70 4.55
C PRO A 232 -21.80 -25.60 4.29
N PRO A 233 -23.11 -25.93 4.37
CA PRO A 233 -24.20 -24.98 4.08
C PRO A 233 -24.23 -23.76 5.00
N SER A 234 -23.69 -23.90 6.20
CA SER A 234 -23.63 -22.81 7.20
C SER A 234 -22.36 -21.93 7.06
N LEU A 235 -21.49 -22.18 6.09
CA LEU A 235 -20.16 -21.56 6.00
C LEU A 235 -20.21 -20.02 6.08
N ILE A 236 -21.07 -19.39 5.30
CA ILE A 236 -21.18 -17.93 5.29
C ILE A 236 -21.82 -17.46 6.60
N HIS A 237 -22.88 -18.11 7.03
CA HIS A 237 -23.62 -17.73 8.25
C HIS A 237 -22.75 -17.88 9.51
N ASP A 238 -21.95 -18.94 9.60
CA ASP A 238 -21.07 -19.17 10.77
C ASP A 238 -19.94 -18.13 10.86
N ASN A 239 -19.53 -17.56 9.72
CA ASN A 239 -18.48 -16.54 9.67
C ASN A 239 -19.01 -15.11 9.64
N LEU A 240 -20.29 -14.90 9.30
CA LEU A 240 -20.97 -13.62 9.42
C LEU A 240 -21.48 -13.45 10.86
N ALA A 241 -20.61 -13.04 11.77
CA ALA A 241 -20.89 -12.98 13.21
C ALA A 241 -21.85 -11.85 13.61
N LEU A 242 -22.98 -11.71 12.89
CA LEU A 242 -24.07 -10.77 13.17
C LEU A 242 -25.28 -11.54 13.68
N ARG A 243 -26.08 -10.92 14.55
CA ARG A 243 -27.28 -11.53 15.14
C ARG A 243 -28.46 -10.58 15.12
N ILE A 244 -29.64 -11.12 14.90
CA ILE A 244 -30.92 -10.38 15.00
C ILE A 244 -31.04 -9.80 16.41
N GLY A 245 -31.50 -8.55 16.50
CA GLY A 245 -31.68 -7.81 17.75
C GLY A 245 -30.38 -7.15 18.27
N GLU A 246 -29.23 -7.38 17.67
CA GLU A 246 -28.02 -6.64 18.00
C GLU A 246 -28.00 -5.26 17.30
N PRO A 247 -27.32 -4.25 17.88
CA PRO A 247 -27.17 -2.95 17.25
C PRO A 247 -26.40 -3.03 15.92
N ILE A 248 -26.81 -2.19 14.96
CA ILE A 248 -26.15 -2.09 13.66
C ILE A 248 -24.94 -1.19 13.78
N VAL A 249 -23.80 -1.76 14.19
CA VAL A 249 -22.52 -1.07 14.36
C VAL A 249 -21.65 -1.25 13.12
N ALA A 250 -21.23 -0.16 12.50
CA ALA A 250 -20.52 -0.19 11.23
C ALA A 250 -19.23 -1.02 11.26
N ALA A 251 -18.40 -0.85 12.29
CA ALA A 251 -17.15 -1.60 12.44
C ALA A 251 -17.41 -3.11 12.59
N ARG A 252 -18.47 -3.48 13.27
CA ARG A 252 -18.86 -4.88 13.47
C ARG A 252 -19.37 -5.54 12.20
N VAL A 253 -20.18 -4.80 11.42
CA VAL A 253 -20.64 -5.24 10.10
C VAL A 253 -19.45 -5.45 9.16
N GLN A 254 -18.56 -4.47 9.04
CA GLN A 254 -17.37 -4.57 8.21
C GLN A 254 -16.44 -5.72 8.62
N GLY A 255 -16.26 -5.90 9.93
CA GLY A 255 -15.47 -7.01 10.47
C GLY A 255 -16.07 -8.38 10.14
N ALA A 256 -17.41 -8.52 10.23
CA ALA A 256 -18.13 -9.75 9.89
C ALA A 256 -18.04 -10.06 8.39
N GLU A 257 -18.20 -9.08 7.52
CA GLU A 257 -18.01 -9.24 6.06
C GLU A 257 -16.58 -9.61 5.69
N ALA A 258 -15.60 -8.97 6.31
CA ALA A 258 -14.19 -9.31 6.12
C ALA A 258 -13.88 -10.76 6.55
N GLN A 259 -14.52 -11.25 7.61
CA GLN A 259 -14.40 -12.66 8.02
C GLN A 259 -14.96 -13.62 6.99
N VAL A 260 -16.12 -13.32 6.39
CA VAL A 260 -16.69 -14.11 5.28
C VAL A 260 -15.74 -14.12 4.07
N ALA A 261 -15.22 -12.94 3.70
CA ALA A 261 -14.28 -12.81 2.58
C ALA A 261 -12.97 -13.61 2.78
N VAL A 262 -12.54 -13.80 4.02
CA VAL A 262 -11.38 -14.63 4.37
C VAL A 262 -11.75 -16.11 4.46
N ALA A 263 -12.89 -16.45 5.05
CA ALA A 263 -13.29 -17.84 5.30
C ALA A 263 -13.61 -18.61 4.01
N LEU A 264 -14.23 -17.97 3.04
CA LEU A 264 -14.58 -18.60 1.76
C LEU A 264 -13.36 -19.15 1.01
N PRO A 265 -12.30 -18.37 0.74
CA PRO A 265 -11.09 -18.88 0.10
C PRO A 265 -10.34 -19.92 0.94
N GLN A 266 -10.45 -19.88 2.26
CA GLN A 266 -9.86 -20.90 3.14
C GLN A 266 -10.59 -22.24 3.10
N THR A 267 -11.83 -22.27 2.56
CA THR A 267 -12.71 -23.44 2.62
C THR A 267 -13.12 -23.92 1.22
N GLY A 268 -12.31 -23.64 0.22
CA GLY A 268 -12.51 -24.18 -1.13
C GLY A 268 -13.15 -23.23 -2.13
N TYR A 269 -13.31 -21.95 -1.84
CA TYR A 269 -13.93 -20.97 -2.74
C TYR A 269 -12.96 -19.85 -3.11
N PRO A 270 -11.91 -20.12 -3.92
CA PRO A 270 -10.88 -19.14 -4.26
C PRO A 270 -11.37 -17.91 -5.01
N PHE A 271 -12.51 -18.03 -5.67
CA PHE A 271 -13.08 -16.98 -6.54
C PHE A 271 -14.31 -16.31 -5.90
N ALA A 272 -14.44 -16.46 -4.57
CA ALA A 272 -15.55 -15.85 -3.87
C ALA A 272 -15.37 -14.32 -3.76
N GLU A 273 -16.47 -13.61 -4.02
CA GLU A 273 -16.55 -12.16 -3.90
C GLU A 273 -17.71 -11.79 -2.99
N VAL A 274 -17.41 -11.02 -1.95
CA VAL A 274 -18.42 -10.45 -1.06
C VAL A 274 -18.82 -9.11 -1.67
N GLY A 275 -20.08 -9.01 -2.08
CA GLY A 275 -20.61 -7.81 -2.72
C GLY A 275 -20.92 -6.70 -1.73
N GLN A 276 -21.43 -5.58 -2.24
CA GLN A 276 -21.83 -4.47 -1.40
C GLN A 276 -23.12 -4.80 -0.65
N ARG A 277 -23.08 -4.71 0.67
CA ARG A 277 -24.27 -4.87 1.53
C ARG A 277 -25.33 -3.83 1.24
N ASP A 278 -26.57 -4.18 1.52
CA ASP A 278 -27.70 -3.27 1.62
C ASP A 278 -28.29 -3.34 3.03
N ILE A 279 -28.60 -2.19 3.63
CA ILE A 279 -29.26 -2.09 4.95
C ILE A 279 -30.46 -1.17 4.81
N LEU A 280 -31.65 -1.76 4.80
CA LEU A 280 -32.90 -1.02 4.78
C LEU A 280 -33.35 -0.72 6.21
N LEU A 281 -33.33 0.56 6.57
CA LEU A 281 -33.71 1.04 7.89
C LEU A 281 -35.21 1.39 7.92
N ASP A 282 -35.92 0.92 8.94
CA ASP A 282 -37.32 1.28 9.23
C ASP A 282 -37.35 2.26 10.40
N GLN A 283 -37.79 3.50 10.13
CA GLN A 283 -37.85 4.58 11.11
C GLN A 283 -39.00 4.40 12.12
N GLU A 284 -40.07 3.65 11.77
CA GLU A 284 -41.19 3.45 12.68
C GLU A 284 -40.82 2.45 13.77
N THR A 285 -40.03 1.44 13.45
CA THR A 285 -39.64 0.36 14.38
C THR A 285 -38.27 0.55 15.00
N GLY A 286 -37.38 1.32 14.36
CA GLY A 286 -35.97 1.44 14.76
C GLY A 286 -35.16 0.20 14.41
N ASP A 287 -35.57 -0.54 13.40
CA ASP A 287 -34.95 -1.78 12.96
C ASP A 287 -34.33 -1.65 11.59
N GLY A 288 -33.44 -2.59 11.24
CA GLY A 288 -32.79 -2.66 9.93
C GLY A 288 -32.78 -4.07 9.37
N LEU A 289 -33.15 -4.19 8.09
CA LEU A 289 -32.99 -5.41 7.29
C LEU A 289 -31.62 -5.37 6.62
N TYR A 290 -30.75 -6.31 6.97
CA TYR A 290 -29.42 -6.44 6.38
C TYR A 290 -29.45 -7.49 5.27
N THR A 291 -28.91 -7.16 4.09
CA THR A 291 -28.75 -8.09 2.95
C THR A 291 -27.31 -8.08 2.47
N LEU A 292 -26.68 -9.25 2.42
CA LEU A 292 -25.34 -9.44 1.92
C LEU A 292 -25.34 -10.30 0.64
N PRO A 293 -25.08 -9.74 -0.53
CA PRO A 293 -24.86 -10.52 -1.73
C PRO A 293 -23.45 -11.14 -1.73
N VAL A 294 -23.34 -12.45 -2.01
CA VAL A 294 -22.07 -13.14 -2.09
C VAL A 294 -22.06 -14.02 -3.33
N VAL A 295 -21.08 -13.78 -4.19
CA VAL A 295 -20.78 -14.67 -5.33
C VAL A 295 -19.71 -15.65 -4.88
N THR A 296 -20.04 -16.92 -4.72
CA THR A 296 -19.09 -17.92 -4.20
C THR A 296 -18.11 -18.41 -5.26
N GLY A 297 -18.47 -18.31 -6.54
CA GLY A 297 -17.77 -19.04 -7.59
C GLY A 297 -17.85 -20.56 -7.41
N PRO A 298 -17.13 -21.35 -8.23
CA PRO A 298 -17.08 -22.79 -8.07
C PRO A 298 -16.23 -23.19 -6.86
N ARG A 299 -16.69 -24.21 -6.14
CA ARG A 299 -15.86 -24.86 -5.13
C ARG A 299 -14.70 -25.58 -5.82
N SER A 300 -13.47 -25.34 -5.38
CA SER A 300 -12.29 -25.71 -6.12
C SER A 300 -11.33 -26.59 -5.34
N ARG A 301 -10.57 -27.39 -6.09
CA ARG A 301 -9.42 -28.15 -5.63
C ARG A 301 -8.15 -27.61 -6.26
N PHE A 302 -7.02 -27.82 -5.62
CA PHE A 302 -5.73 -27.46 -6.21
C PHE A 302 -5.52 -28.19 -7.54
N GLY A 303 -5.29 -27.46 -8.61
CA GLY A 303 -4.91 -27.92 -9.93
C GLY A 303 -3.39 -28.03 -10.09
N GLU A 304 -2.92 -27.77 -11.30
CA GLU A 304 -1.48 -27.69 -11.59
C GLU A 304 -0.91 -26.32 -11.17
N ILE A 305 0.40 -26.28 -10.91
CA ILE A 305 1.14 -25.03 -10.75
C ILE A 305 1.70 -24.64 -12.12
N ARG A 306 1.48 -23.40 -12.53
CA ARG A 306 2.07 -22.81 -13.74
C ARG A 306 2.93 -21.60 -13.38
N THR A 307 4.02 -21.45 -14.10
CA THR A 307 4.93 -20.31 -13.92
C THR A 307 4.96 -19.45 -15.17
N THR A 308 4.99 -18.13 -14.98
CA THR A 308 5.07 -17.12 -16.05
C THR A 308 6.03 -15.99 -15.68
N GLY A 309 6.37 -15.16 -16.66
CA GLY A 309 7.23 -14.00 -16.47
C GLY A 309 8.72 -14.30 -16.64
N ASN A 310 9.59 -13.54 -15.99
CA ASN A 310 11.05 -13.73 -15.99
C ASN A 310 11.42 -14.79 -14.94
N LEU A 311 11.61 -16.03 -15.38
CA LEU A 311 11.69 -17.19 -14.49
C LEU A 311 13.06 -17.32 -13.82
N ALA A 312 13.08 -17.44 -12.48
CA ALA A 312 14.22 -17.92 -11.72
C ALA A 312 14.30 -19.46 -11.71
N PHE A 313 13.13 -20.13 -11.78
CA PHE A 313 12.97 -21.59 -11.89
C PHE A 313 11.56 -21.94 -12.43
N ASP A 314 11.41 -23.19 -12.84
CA ASP A 314 10.19 -23.73 -13.43
C ASP A 314 9.11 -24.15 -12.38
N ALA A 315 7.96 -24.59 -12.89
CA ALA A 315 6.83 -25.05 -12.07
C ALA A 315 7.17 -26.27 -11.21
N GLU A 316 8.04 -27.20 -11.70
CA GLU A 316 8.45 -28.39 -10.94
C GLU A 316 9.12 -27.99 -9.61
N HIS A 317 9.90 -26.93 -9.62
CA HIS A 317 10.51 -26.45 -8.37
C HIS A 317 9.52 -25.71 -7.47
N ALA A 318 8.55 -25.00 -8.05
CA ALA A 318 7.47 -24.40 -7.27
C ALA A 318 6.61 -25.48 -6.56
N GLU A 319 6.38 -26.65 -7.20
CA GLU A 319 5.74 -27.79 -6.57
C GLU A 319 6.53 -28.35 -5.38
N VAL A 320 7.87 -28.34 -5.44
CA VAL A 320 8.72 -28.72 -4.28
C VAL A 320 8.51 -27.78 -3.09
N LEU A 321 8.21 -26.51 -3.34
CA LEU A 321 7.96 -25.50 -2.31
C LEU A 321 6.52 -25.53 -1.78
N ALA A 322 5.57 -26.02 -2.57
CA ALA A 322 4.17 -26.11 -2.17
C ALA A 322 3.97 -27.11 -1.04
N ARG A 323 2.98 -26.85 -0.16
CA ARG A 323 2.56 -27.76 0.90
C ARG A 323 1.22 -28.43 0.63
N PHE A 324 0.65 -28.21 -0.56
CA PHE A 324 -0.54 -28.84 -1.05
C PHE A 324 -0.21 -29.75 -2.23
N GLU A 325 -1.05 -30.73 -2.45
CA GLU A 325 -0.98 -31.64 -3.59
C GLU A 325 -2.16 -31.38 -4.55
N ARG A 326 -1.96 -31.68 -5.83
CA ARG A 326 -3.05 -31.63 -6.80
C ARG A 326 -4.22 -32.51 -6.36
N GLY A 327 -5.44 -31.97 -6.36
CA GLY A 327 -6.66 -32.66 -5.95
C GLY A 327 -7.05 -32.45 -4.48
N GLU A 328 -6.20 -31.86 -3.64
CA GLU A 328 -6.61 -31.43 -2.31
C GLU A 328 -7.59 -30.24 -2.41
N LEU A 329 -8.46 -30.09 -1.41
CA LEU A 329 -9.38 -28.97 -1.36
C LEU A 329 -8.58 -27.66 -1.28
N TYR A 330 -8.97 -26.67 -2.07
CA TYR A 330 -8.29 -25.38 -2.06
C TYR A 330 -8.36 -24.71 -0.68
N ASP A 331 -7.24 -24.14 -0.26
CA ASP A 331 -7.08 -23.36 0.95
C ASP A 331 -6.12 -22.20 0.68
N SER A 332 -6.60 -20.97 0.77
CA SER A 332 -5.81 -19.77 0.49
C SER A 332 -4.58 -19.63 1.39
N ARG A 333 -4.62 -20.20 2.60
CA ARG A 333 -3.46 -20.19 3.52
C ARG A 333 -2.28 -20.99 2.96
N MET A 334 -2.54 -22.04 2.18
CA MET A 334 -1.50 -22.83 1.53
C MET A 334 -0.88 -22.08 0.35
N VAL A 335 -1.68 -21.28 -0.35
CA VAL A 335 -1.20 -20.39 -1.43
C VAL A 335 -0.33 -19.28 -0.88
N ASP A 336 -0.75 -18.66 0.23
CA ASP A 336 0.04 -17.66 0.91
C ASP A 336 1.36 -18.22 1.48
N ASP A 337 1.33 -19.44 2.03
CA ASP A 337 2.54 -20.15 2.45
C ASP A 337 3.50 -20.42 1.28
N LEU A 338 3.00 -20.80 0.10
CA LEU A 338 3.82 -20.95 -1.10
C LEU A 338 4.45 -19.61 -1.50
N ARG A 339 3.64 -18.53 -1.52
CA ARG A 339 4.15 -17.19 -1.80
C ARG A 339 5.25 -16.77 -0.82
N GLN A 340 5.08 -16.99 0.46
CA GLN A 340 6.10 -16.71 1.47
C GLN A 340 7.36 -17.54 1.28
N ALA A 341 7.22 -18.83 0.91
CA ALA A 341 8.36 -19.69 0.61
C ALA A 341 9.15 -19.21 -0.61
N LEU A 342 8.44 -18.76 -1.66
CA LEU A 342 9.06 -18.19 -2.85
C LEU A 342 9.84 -16.90 -2.51
N VAL A 343 9.22 -15.98 -1.77
CA VAL A 343 9.89 -14.75 -1.30
C VAL A 343 11.14 -15.07 -0.48
N ALA A 344 11.09 -16.09 0.38
CA ALA A 344 12.20 -16.49 1.23
C ALA A 344 13.43 -17.02 0.44
N THR A 345 13.26 -17.43 -0.82
CA THR A 345 14.41 -17.82 -1.68
C THR A 345 15.33 -16.65 -1.99
N GLY A 346 14.82 -15.41 -1.97
CA GLY A 346 15.54 -14.19 -2.31
C GLY A 346 15.99 -14.12 -3.77
N LEU A 347 15.29 -14.82 -4.67
CA LEU A 347 15.62 -14.88 -6.11
C LEU A 347 14.79 -13.91 -6.95
N PHE A 348 13.76 -13.28 -6.38
CA PHE A 348 12.81 -12.44 -7.10
C PHE A 348 12.91 -10.97 -6.69
N ASN A 349 12.65 -10.08 -7.63
CA ASN A 349 12.25 -8.70 -7.35
C ASN A 349 10.80 -8.69 -6.87
N THR A 350 9.93 -9.36 -7.64
CA THR A 350 8.52 -9.55 -7.31
C THR A 350 8.11 -10.98 -7.62
N VAL A 351 7.18 -11.51 -6.83
CA VAL A 351 6.54 -12.79 -7.09
C VAL A 351 5.09 -12.74 -6.61
N SER A 352 4.16 -13.14 -7.47
CA SER A 352 2.75 -13.30 -7.14
C SER A 352 2.32 -14.76 -7.27
N VAL A 353 1.36 -15.17 -6.46
CA VAL A 353 0.77 -16.53 -6.51
C VAL A 353 -0.72 -16.37 -6.44
N LEU A 354 -1.40 -16.66 -7.53
CA LEU A 354 -2.83 -16.42 -7.70
C LEU A 354 -3.54 -17.66 -8.22
N PRO A 355 -4.76 -17.95 -7.73
CA PRO A 355 -5.60 -18.98 -8.33
C PRO A 355 -6.22 -18.48 -9.64
N GLU A 356 -6.24 -19.33 -10.65
CA GLU A 356 -6.94 -19.13 -11.93
C GLU A 356 -7.98 -20.22 -12.12
N GLN A 357 -9.15 -19.86 -12.65
CA GLN A 357 -10.17 -20.84 -13.04
C GLN A 357 -9.66 -21.65 -14.21
N SER A 358 -9.60 -22.98 -14.04
CA SER A 358 -9.21 -23.86 -15.13
C SER A 358 -10.40 -24.30 -15.99
N GLY A 359 -11.63 -24.27 -15.43
CA GLY A 359 -12.82 -24.87 -16.03
C GLY A 359 -12.77 -26.41 -16.11
N GLU A 360 -11.76 -27.06 -15.52
CA GLU A 360 -11.59 -28.51 -15.51
C GLU A 360 -12.32 -29.09 -14.29
N PRO A 361 -13.32 -29.99 -14.50
CA PRO A 361 -14.04 -30.61 -13.39
C PRO A 361 -13.17 -31.63 -12.65
N ALA A 362 -13.19 -31.61 -11.32
CA ALA A 362 -12.48 -32.60 -10.49
C ALA A 362 -13.26 -33.86 -10.20
N GLY A 363 -14.51 -34.00 -10.73
CA GLY A 363 -15.31 -35.24 -10.71
C GLY A 363 -16.24 -35.43 -9.51
N ASP A 364 -16.18 -34.57 -8.50
CA ASP A 364 -17.00 -34.59 -7.29
C ASP A 364 -17.90 -33.36 -7.13
N GLY A 365 -18.12 -32.62 -8.22
CA GLY A 365 -18.85 -31.36 -8.22
C GLY A 365 -17.96 -30.12 -7.92
N THR A 366 -16.65 -30.35 -7.74
CA THR A 366 -15.64 -29.27 -7.62
C THR A 366 -14.92 -29.09 -8.96
N GLU A 367 -14.22 -27.97 -9.11
CA GLU A 367 -13.35 -27.65 -10.24
C GLU A 367 -11.89 -27.53 -9.80
N TYR A 368 -10.94 -27.75 -10.73
CA TYR A 368 -9.55 -27.45 -10.44
C TYR A 368 -9.27 -25.96 -10.55
N ALA A 369 -8.59 -25.40 -9.56
CA ALA A 369 -7.99 -24.08 -9.64
C ALA A 369 -6.51 -24.21 -9.98
N THR A 370 -6.09 -23.70 -11.12
CA THR A 370 -4.67 -23.61 -11.49
C THR A 370 -4.00 -22.55 -10.60
N ILE A 371 -2.83 -22.88 -10.09
CA ILE A 371 -2.05 -21.90 -9.28
C ILE A 371 -1.01 -21.25 -10.19
N LEU A 372 -1.26 -20.01 -10.56
CA LEU A 372 -0.34 -19.22 -11.35
C LEU A 372 0.71 -18.55 -10.46
N VAL A 373 2.00 -18.84 -10.73
CA VAL A 373 3.14 -18.21 -10.10
C VAL A 373 3.78 -17.27 -11.13
N GLU A 374 3.53 -16.00 -11.00
CA GLU A 374 4.16 -14.97 -11.82
C GLU A 374 5.47 -14.54 -11.18
N GLN A 375 6.58 -14.63 -11.92
CA GLN A 375 7.93 -14.40 -11.43
C GLN A 375 8.58 -13.23 -12.16
N ASP A 376 9.25 -12.36 -11.40
CA ASP A 376 10.25 -11.45 -11.91
C ASP A 376 11.57 -11.72 -11.19
N ALA A 377 12.48 -12.42 -11.85
CA ALA A 377 13.78 -12.79 -11.28
C ALA A 377 14.64 -11.56 -11.02
N GLY A 378 15.08 -11.43 -9.77
CA GLY A 378 15.97 -10.38 -9.32
C GLY A 378 17.45 -10.67 -9.66
N PRO A 379 18.35 -9.68 -9.40
CA PRO A 379 19.78 -9.83 -9.64
C PRO A 379 20.36 -10.95 -8.75
N PRO A 380 20.93 -12.02 -9.36
CA PRO A 380 21.33 -13.20 -8.59
C PRO A 380 22.70 -13.02 -7.89
N ARG A 381 23.40 -11.92 -8.12
CA ARG A 381 24.78 -11.71 -7.68
C ARG A 381 24.86 -10.73 -6.54
N THR A 382 25.72 -11.04 -5.56
CA THR A 382 26.05 -10.12 -4.44
C THR A 382 27.55 -10.09 -4.26
N LEU A 383 28.13 -8.90 -4.12
CA LEU A 383 29.50 -8.66 -3.70
C LEU A 383 29.45 -8.02 -2.32
N ALA A 384 30.28 -8.53 -1.41
CA ALA A 384 30.47 -7.91 -0.11
C ALA A 384 31.97 -7.86 0.20
N GLY A 385 32.39 -6.81 0.89
CA GLY A 385 33.77 -6.63 1.29
C GLY A 385 33.86 -5.89 2.63
N SER A 386 34.87 -6.20 3.40
CA SER A 386 35.21 -5.51 4.66
C SER A 386 36.70 -5.33 4.77
N ALA A 387 37.12 -4.25 5.41
CA ALA A 387 38.52 -3.98 5.75
C ALA A 387 38.60 -3.50 7.19
N GLY A 388 39.58 -3.99 7.93
CA GLY A 388 39.76 -3.65 9.35
C GLY A 388 41.24 -3.69 9.75
N PHE A 389 41.54 -2.98 10.83
CA PHE A 389 42.86 -3.01 11.48
C PHE A 389 42.66 -3.21 13.00
N GLY A 390 43.36 -4.17 13.56
CA GLY A 390 43.39 -4.44 14.99
C GLY A 390 44.81 -4.42 15.52
N THR A 391 45.06 -3.80 16.68
CA THR A 391 46.41 -3.66 17.26
C THR A 391 47.07 -4.99 17.60
N GLY A 392 46.32 -6.08 17.73
CA GLY A 392 46.81 -7.44 17.98
C GLY A 392 46.72 -8.38 16.76
N GLN A 393 45.95 -8.03 15.73
CA GLN A 393 45.70 -8.87 14.56
C GLN A 393 46.26 -8.29 13.27
N GLY A 394 46.73 -7.04 13.29
CA GLY A 394 47.20 -6.34 12.10
C GLY A 394 46.07 -5.97 11.13
N PHE A 395 46.38 -5.96 9.86
CA PHE A 395 45.45 -5.60 8.80
C PHE A 395 44.69 -6.84 8.28
N ARG A 396 43.37 -6.68 7.99
CA ARG A 396 42.51 -7.73 7.42
C ARG A 396 41.59 -7.16 6.37
N ILE A 397 41.61 -7.72 5.19
CA ILE A 397 40.64 -7.48 4.13
C ILE A 397 39.93 -8.81 3.85
N GLU A 398 38.60 -8.74 3.73
CA GLU A 398 37.75 -9.87 3.39
C GLU A 398 36.86 -9.50 2.23
N GLY A 399 36.68 -10.39 1.28
CA GLY A 399 35.76 -10.25 0.15
C GLY A 399 34.96 -11.52 -0.06
N SER A 400 33.70 -11.37 -0.45
CA SER A 400 32.86 -12.48 -0.87
C SER A 400 32.08 -12.15 -2.13
N TRP A 401 31.91 -13.14 -2.97
CA TRP A 401 31.07 -13.12 -4.14
C TRP A 401 30.08 -14.27 -4.03
N THR A 402 28.79 -13.96 -4.17
CA THR A 402 27.71 -14.93 -4.11
C THR A 402 26.89 -14.84 -5.37
N HIS A 403 26.66 -15.98 -6.02
CA HIS A 403 25.64 -16.13 -7.05
C HIS A 403 24.57 -17.09 -6.55
N ARG A 404 23.34 -16.57 -6.27
CA ARG A 404 22.31 -17.32 -5.55
C ARG A 404 21.66 -18.45 -6.36
N ASN A 405 21.69 -18.36 -7.69
CA ASN A 405 21.07 -19.32 -8.61
C ASN A 405 21.98 -19.64 -9.79
N LEU A 406 23.28 -19.93 -9.54
CA LEU A 406 24.22 -20.29 -10.61
C LEU A 406 23.87 -21.65 -11.22
N PHE A 407 23.34 -22.55 -10.43
CA PHE A 407 22.90 -23.88 -10.82
C PHE A 407 21.41 -24.03 -10.49
N PRO A 408 20.47 -23.56 -11.35
CA PRO A 408 19.05 -23.63 -11.10
C PRO A 408 18.57 -25.06 -10.82
N PRO A 409 17.53 -25.22 -9.98
CA PRO A 409 16.94 -24.26 -9.09
C PRO A 409 17.75 -24.09 -7.79
N GLU A 410 17.83 -22.86 -7.27
CA GLU A 410 18.42 -22.49 -5.97
C GLU A 410 19.83 -23.01 -5.67
N GLY A 411 20.59 -23.37 -6.71
CA GLY A 411 21.99 -23.75 -6.56
C GLY A 411 22.91 -22.52 -6.49
N ALA A 412 23.24 -22.12 -5.29
CA ALA A 412 24.12 -20.97 -5.03
C ALA A 412 25.60 -21.38 -5.03
N LEU A 413 26.45 -20.51 -5.56
CA LEU A 413 27.89 -20.59 -5.42
C LEU A 413 28.41 -19.36 -4.65
N ILE A 414 29.17 -19.61 -3.59
CA ILE A 414 29.72 -18.59 -2.71
C ILE A 414 31.26 -18.74 -2.73
N ALA A 415 31.94 -17.72 -3.24
CA ALA A 415 33.38 -17.62 -3.15
C ALA A 415 33.76 -16.57 -2.09
N ARG A 416 34.69 -16.90 -1.20
CA ARG A 416 35.18 -16.03 -0.12
C ARG A 416 36.67 -16.01 -0.13
N ALA A 417 37.27 -14.86 0.09
CA ALA A 417 38.73 -14.72 0.26
C ALA A 417 39.02 -13.76 1.42
N VAL A 418 40.05 -14.09 2.16
CA VAL A 418 40.58 -13.30 3.27
C VAL A 418 42.06 -13.07 3.04
N ALA A 419 42.50 -11.83 3.18
CA ALA A 419 43.92 -11.43 3.11
C ALA A 419 44.19 -10.51 4.32
N GLY A 420 45.03 -10.97 5.22
CA GLY A 420 45.43 -10.26 6.42
C GLY A 420 46.87 -10.53 6.81
N THR A 421 47.31 -9.84 7.84
CA THR A 421 48.67 -10.00 8.37
C THR A 421 48.88 -11.39 8.96
N GLN A 422 47.84 -11.89 9.67
CA GLN A 422 47.91 -13.18 10.39
C GLN A 422 47.08 -14.28 9.72
N GLU A 423 46.10 -13.93 8.88
CA GLU A 423 45.26 -14.92 8.22
C GLU A 423 45.13 -14.63 6.73
N GLN A 424 45.33 -15.68 5.90
CA GLN A 424 45.12 -15.63 4.46
C GLN A 424 44.43 -16.91 4.02
N GLY A 425 43.37 -16.76 3.22
CA GLY A 425 42.64 -17.94 2.82
C GLY A 425 41.58 -17.68 1.74
N ALA A 426 41.13 -18.77 1.17
CA ALA A 426 40.03 -18.75 0.22
C ALA A 426 39.14 -19.97 0.42
N GLY A 427 37.87 -19.77 0.18
CA GLY A 427 36.84 -20.81 0.27
C GLY A 427 35.83 -20.73 -0.84
N LEU A 428 35.33 -21.90 -1.24
CA LEU A 428 34.23 -22.05 -2.20
C LEU A 428 33.16 -22.92 -1.59
N THR A 429 31.92 -22.44 -1.62
CA THR A 429 30.78 -23.19 -1.10
C THR A 429 29.70 -23.27 -2.18
N PHE A 430 29.30 -24.46 -2.52
CA PHE A 430 28.08 -24.75 -3.26
C PHE A 430 26.97 -25.06 -2.24
N ARG A 431 25.83 -24.40 -2.36
CA ARG A 431 24.65 -24.63 -1.54
C ARG A 431 23.40 -24.72 -2.40
N ARG A 432 22.63 -25.79 -2.27
CA ARG A 432 21.33 -25.91 -2.88
C ARG A 432 20.28 -25.97 -1.79
N SER A 433 19.45 -24.92 -1.70
CA SER A 433 18.28 -24.88 -0.84
C SER A 433 17.16 -25.68 -1.48
N ASN A 434 16.19 -26.10 -0.67
CA ASN A 434 15.02 -26.85 -1.10
C ASN A 434 15.34 -28.07 -2.02
N ALA A 435 16.45 -28.73 -1.77
CA ALA A 435 17.01 -29.77 -2.63
C ALA A 435 16.08 -31.02 -2.72
N GLY A 436 15.16 -31.04 -3.70
CA GLY A 436 14.16 -32.08 -3.94
C GLY A 436 13.11 -32.22 -2.83
N ARG A 437 13.15 -31.39 -1.82
CA ARG A 437 12.14 -31.25 -0.76
C ARG A 437 12.31 -29.87 -0.12
N ARG A 438 11.20 -29.22 0.18
CA ARG A 438 11.18 -27.93 0.90
C ARG A 438 11.99 -27.99 2.20
N ASP A 439 12.78 -26.95 2.45
CA ASP A 439 13.64 -26.76 3.64
C ASP A 439 14.76 -27.80 3.82
N ARG A 440 15.03 -28.61 2.79
CA ARG A 440 16.21 -29.48 2.79
C ARG A 440 17.36 -28.77 2.05
N THR A 441 18.45 -28.54 2.75
CA THR A 441 19.64 -27.91 2.19
C THR A 441 20.73 -28.95 1.99
N PHE A 442 21.37 -28.92 0.80
CA PHE A 442 22.60 -29.64 0.48
C PHE A 442 23.73 -28.62 0.32
N GLN A 443 24.85 -28.86 0.99
CA GLN A 443 26.01 -27.98 0.94
C GLN A 443 27.31 -28.77 0.73
N LEU A 444 28.18 -28.27 -0.16
CA LEU A 444 29.56 -28.70 -0.33
C LEU A 444 30.45 -27.50 -0.14
N ALA A 445 31.50 -27.61 0.64
CA ALA A 445 32.45 -26.53 0.83
C ALA A 445 33.92 -27.05 0.76
N ALA A 446 34.77 -26.24 0.16
CA ALA A 446 36.19 -26.41 0.14
C ALA A 446 36.88 -25.12 0.59
N GLU A 447 37.79 -25.19 1.53
CA GLU A 447 38.46 -24.04 2.12
C GLU A 447 39.96 -24.34 2.30
N ALA A 448 40.81 -23.35 2.06
CA ALA A 448 42.23 -23.36 2.36
C ALA A 448 42.56 -22.10 3.16
N LEU A 449 43.17 -22.26 4.31
CA LEU A 449 43.50 -21.17 5.23
C LEU A 449 44.95 -21.32 5.67
N ARG A 450 45.72 -20.22 5.60
CA ARG A 450 47.01 -20.04 6.27
C ARG A 450 46.81 -19.12 7.47
N ALA A 451 47.21 -19.56 8.61
CA ALA A 451 47.27 -18.80 9.85
C ALA A 451 48.75 -18.62 10.24
N ASP A 452 49.16 -17.38 10.49
CA ASP A 452 50.54 -17.01 10.83
C ASP A 452 50.50 -16.11 12.08
N TYR A 453 50.60 -16.74 13.22
CA TYR A 453 50.57 -16.10 14.54
C TYR A 453 51.95 -16.18 15.18
N ASP A 454 52.26 -15.31 16.15
CA ASP A 454 53.54 -15.28 16.84
C ASP A 454 53.94 -16.63 17.47
N ALA A 455 52.94 -17.44 17.81
CA ALA A 455 53.12 -18.74 18.47
C ALA A 455 53.21 -19.93 17.50
N TYR A 456 52.58 -19.84 16.33
CA TYR A 456 52.54 -20.95 15.37
C TYR A 456 52.21 -20.46 13.94
N GLU A 457 52.69 -21.21 12.97
CA GLU A 457 52.21 -21.11 11.58
C GLU A 457 51.46 -22.39 11.19
N ALA A 458 50.27 -22.26 10.65
CA ALA A 458 49.47 -23.39 10.23
C ALA A 458 48.88 -23.20 8.83
N PHE A 459 48.92 -24.25 8.03
CA PHE A 459 48.17 -24.34 6.78
C PHE A 459 47.09 -25.40 6.91
N THR A 460 45.83 -25.01 6.78
CA THR A 460 44.65 -25.89 6.96
C THR A 460 43.87 -25.97 5.64
N GLY A 461 43.67 -27.20 5.15
CA GLY A 461 42.71 -27.50 4.09
C GLY A 461 41.49 -28.20 4.66
N ARG A 462 40.32 -27.77 4.24
CA ARG A 462 39.03 -28.34 4.70
C ARG A 462 38.14 -28.64 3.51
N LEU A 463 37.58 -29.86 3.50
CA LEU A 463 36.52 -30.26 2.60
C LEU A 463 35.33 -30.71 3.44
N SER A 464 34.12 -30.23 3.14
CA SER A 464 32.90 -30.64 3.88
C SER A 464 31.71 -30.86 2.96
N ALA A 465 30.88 -31.80 3.33
CA ALA A 465 29.57 -32.06 2.73
C ALA A 465 28.54 -32.14 3.84
N LEU A 466 27.43 -31.46 3.66
CA LEU A 466 26.34 -31.37 4.65
C LEU A 466 24.98 -31.50 3.95
N VAL A 467 24.10 -32.28 4.56
CA VAL A 467 22.66 -32.29 4.25
C VAL A 467 21.92 -31.94 5.53
N SER A 468 21.09 -30.93 5.51
CA SER A 468 20.25 -30.54 6.63
C SER A 468 18.78 -30.42 6.22
N TYR A 469 17.91 -30.58 7.22
CA TYR A 469 16.47 -30.36 7.11
C TYR A 469 16.04 -29.67 8.39
N ASP A 470 15.78 -28.38 8.27
CA ASP A 470 15.65 -27.48 9.41
C ASP A 470 14.23 -26.89 9.49
N SER A 471 13.80 -26.51 10.69
CA SER A 471 12.64 -25.67 10.90
C SER A 471 12.92 -24.23 10.43
N THR A 472 11.88 -23.58 9.91
CA THR A 472 11.93 -22.17 9.54
C THR A 472 10.99 -21.37 10.45
N ASN A 473 11.08 -20.06 10.43
CA ASN A 473 10.17 -19.18 11.16
C ASN A 473 8.70 -19.34 10.69
N ILE A 474 8.51 -19.73 9.42
CA ILE A 474 7.20 -19.94 8.82
C ILE A 474 6.65 -21.32 9.22
N TRP A 475 7.53 -22.33 9.37
CA TRP A 475 7.13 -23.69 9.64
C TRP A 475 8.01 -24.39 10.66
N GLN A 476 7.46 -24.60 11.85
CA GLN A 476 8.04 -25.41 12.92
C GLN A 476 7.81 -26.89 12.62
N LYS A 477 8.88 -27.66 12.50
CA LYS A 477 8.82 -29.09 12.21
C LYS A 477 8.99 -29.93 13.46
N PRO A 478 8.28 -31.05 13.59
CA PRO A 478 8.43 -31.94 14.74
C PRO A 478 9.78 -32.65 14.73
N PHE A 479 10.43 -32.76 13.57
CA PHE A 479 11.72 -33.44 13.43
C PHE A 479 12.62 -32.69 12.45
N THR A 480 13.84 -32.41 12.88
CA THR A 480 14.93 -31.82 12.09
C THR A 480 16.14 -32.73 12.14
N TYR A 481 16.99 -32.66 11.12
CA TYR A 481 18.23 -33.41 11.08
C TYR A 481 19.34 -32.68 10.32
N ALA A 482 20.59 -32.99 10.66
CA ALA A 482 21.75 -32.61 9.90
C ALA A 482 22.76 -33.77 9.87
N TYR A 483 23.22 -34.12 8.68
CA TYR A 483 24.26 -35.13 8.47
C TYR A 483 25.38 -34.51 7.66
N GLY A 484 26.62 -34.60 8.18
CA GLY A 484 27.76 -34.03 7.50
C GLY A 484 29.01 -34.90 7.64
N VAL A 485 29.89 -34.73 6.66
CA VAL A 485 31.26 -35.29 6.67
C VAL A 485 32.23 -34.14 6.42
N GLN A 486 33.30 -34.14 7.19
CA GLN A 486 34.38 -33.16 7.06
C GLN A 486 35.70 -33.85 7.04
N LEU A 487 36.56 -33.47 6.09
CA LEU A 487 37.96 -33.85 5.99
C LEU A 487 38.81 -32.62 6.23
N ILE A 488 39.71 -32.68 7.21
CA ILE A 488 40.62 -31.61 7.58
C ILE A 488 42.04 -32.13 7.48
N GLY A 489 42.88 -31.40 6.77
CA GLY A 489 44.33 -31.62 6.76
C GLY A 489 45.02 -30.35 7.26
N THR A 490 45.84 -30.46 8.29
CA THR A 490 46.59 -29.34 8.85
C THR A 490 48.06 -29.69 8.88
N ASN A 491 48.90 -28.72 8.43
CA ASN A 491 50.34 -28.70 8.62
C ASN A 491 50.67 -27.53 9.53
N GLU A 492 51.18 -27.80 10.72
CA GLU A 492 51.41 -26.82 11.79
C GLU A 492 52.90 -26.85 12.19
N GLN A 493 53.48 -25.69 12.38
CA GLN A 493 54.80 -25.48 12.88
C GLN A 493 54.75 -24.59 14.12
N ASP A 494 55.14 -25.13 15.27
CA ASP A 494 55.23 -24.37 16.48
C ASP A 494 56.55 -23.62 16.56
N PHE A 495 56.52 -22.39 17.04
CA PHE A 495 57.73 -21.61 17.31
C PHE A 495 57.99 -21.66 18.83
N ASP A 496 59.14 -22.22 19.25
CA ASP A 496 59.61 -22.14 20.62
C ASP A 496 59.86 -20.66 20.98
N LEU A 497 58.96 -20.07 21.74
CA LEU A 497 59.20 -18.78 22.38
C LEU A 497 60.33 -18.98 23.40
N ALA A 498 61.56 -18.65 23.03
CA ALA A 498 62.67 -18.56 23.98
C ALA A 498 62.32 -17.44 24.99
N LEU A 499 61.98 -17.84 26.23
CA LEU A 499 61.79 -16.97 27.38
C LEU A 499 63.11 -16.33 27.81
#